data_6d1bbc8d2d6d5eadd6f4f0a7157b078a
#
_entry.id   6d1bbc8d2d6d5eadd6f4f0a7157b078a
#
_cell.length_a   1.000
_cell.length_b   1.000
_cell.length_c   1.000
_cell.angle_alpha   90.00
_cell.angle_beta   90.00
_cell.angle_gamma   90.00
#
_symmetry.space_group_name_H-M   'P 1'
#
loop_
_entity.id
_entity.type
_entity.pdbx_description
1 polymer ?
#
loop_
_entity_poly.entity_id
_entity_poly.type
_entity_poly.pdbx_seq_one_letter_code
_entity_poly.pdbx_strand_id
1 'polypeptide(L)'
;MTRYTLRALATQWRAWSGTVAVLALAAGLINVCLVHRMTVTRPDVVAAARAAGVDPAELVVPGISVAFYTAMVTIPVVAVVGQSCVQALRTSWALWRLAGALPRQVLAAVLATVAVLGLVACVPGILLGQVAAQPFASVLTRLAAARMGWIEVAQTPTTLLLTVVIVVAVAVLGAVGPACAAVRTPAVEAVRDAAPGGRRRMGVGRRILAGVWAHACAGQLFVAFLAPPGRKIDGWPTGGGQAILASLLLAVLVVLLAPALIPRLLRLWSAPLARLGGPWLIARRSALWRSESSASAIGLLALAISFTAALTTSLATVQAVVEAARLNVAINQVDSLVLAAILGAMALLGAVAVVGMSSRSRQREFAVLRCAGSTVRGVCRQVVVEAALYVGTALLISLVPLVVTTAGESLFYARAGMPLVVRPGVGPVLLVALLSFLTLTAVLLAPIPGATRTPIGAVLAAE
;
A
#
# COMPACT_ATOMS: atom_id res chain seq x y z
N MET A 1 -13.69 -26.29 -16.03
CA MET A 1 -13.45 -24.93 -15.51
C MET A 1 -11.96 -24.59 -15.37
N THR A 2 -11.13 -25.43 -14.77
CA THR A 2 -9.68 -25.19 -14.58
C THR A 2 -8.89 -24.85 -15.85
N ARG A 3 -9.12 -25.56 -16.98
CA ARG A 3 -8.46 -25.26 -18.26
C ARG A 3 -8.84 -23.90 -18.85
N TYR A 4 -10.06 -23.43 -18.64
CA TYR A 4 -10.51 -22.10 -19.09
C TYR A 4 -9.92 -20.98 -18.24
N THR A 5 -9.81 -21.15 -16.91
CA THR A 5 -9.16 -20.16 -16.04
C THR A 5 -7.68 -20.03 -16.37
N LEU A 6 -6.96 -21.13 -16.60
CA LEU A 6 -5.55 -21.10 -16.99
C LEU A 6 -5.32 -20.45 -18.36
N ARG A 7 -6.19 -20.72 -19.36
CA ARG A 7 -6.12 -20.03 -20.66
C ARG A 7 -6.43 -18.54 -20.53
N ALA A 8 -7.43 -18.15 -19.74
CA ALA A 8 -7.76 -16.74 -19.49
C ALA A 8 -6.59 -16.01 -18.79
N LEU A 9 -5.92 -16.69 -17.86
CA LEU A 9 -4.70 -16.18 -17.22
C LEU A 9 -3.58 -15.98 -18.25
N ALA A 10 -3.33 -16.96 -19.10
CA ALA A 10 -2.27 -16.89 -20.12
C ALA A 10 -2.52 -15.80 -21.17
N THR A 11 -3.77 -15.62 -21.62
CA THR A 11 -4.12 -14.61 -22.63
C THR A 11 -4.15 -13.19 -22.08
N GLN A 12 -4.37 -13.03 -20.77
CA GLN A 12 -4.48 -11.72 -20.12
C GLN A 12 -3.33 -11.46 -19.11
N TRP A 13 -2.18 -12.10 -19.29
CA TRP A 13 -1.04 -12.02 -18.36
C TRP A 13 -0.64 -10.57 -18.02
N ARG A 14 -0.76 -9.64 -18.99
CA ARG A 14 -0.48 -8.20 -18.76
C ARG A 14 -1.40 -7.54 -17.74
N ALA A 15 -2.65 -8.01 -17.63
CA ALA A 15 -3.58 -7.50 -16.62
C ALA A 15 -3.22 -8.02 -15.21
N TRP A 16 -2.61 -9.21 -15.13
CA TRP A 16 -2.26 -9.87 -13.88
C TRP A 16 -0.85 -9.56 -13.39
N SER A 17 0.05 -9.10 -14.29
CA SER A 17 1.46 -8.86 -13.96
C SER A 17 1.65 -7.93 -12.75
N GLY A 18 0.86 -6.84 -12.67
CA GLY A 18 0.89 -5.93 -11.53
C GLY A 18 0.44 -6.59 -10.22
N THR A 19 -0.59 -7.45 -10.28
CA THR A 19 -1.06 -8.20 -9.11
C THR A 19 -0.01 -9.22 -8.65
N VAL A 20 0.61 -9.94 -9.59
CA VAL A 20 1.68 -10.90 -9.28
C VAL A 20 2.89 -10.19 -8.68
N ALA A 21 3.29 -9.04 -9.21
CA ALA A 21 4.40 -8.26 -8.67
C ALA A 21 4.15 -7.79 -7.23
N VAL A 22 2.95 -7.30 -6.94
CA VAL A 22 2.56 -6.89 -5.58
C VAL A 22 2.53 -8.08 -4.62
N LEU A 23 1.94 -9.22 -5.05
CA LEU A 23 1.89 -10.43 -4.24
C LEU A 23 3.29 -11.05 -4.04
N ALA A 24 4.17 -10.96 -5.04
CA ALA A 24 5.56 -11.42 -4.91
C ALA A 24 6.34 -10.58 -3.89
N LEU A 25 6.21 -9.25 -3.94
CA LEU A 25 6.84 -8.39 -2.95
C LEU A 25 6.27 -8.66 -1.55
N ALA A 26 4.95 -8.83 -1.44
CA ALA A 26 4.31 -9.22 -0.17
C ALA A 26 4.84 -10.55 0.35
N ALA A 27 5.00 -11.56 -0.53
CA ALA A 27 5.55 -12.86 -0.18
C ALA A 27 7.00 -12.75 0.30
N GLY A 28 7.83 -11.94 -0.36
CA GLY A 28 9.20 -11.67 0.05
C GLY A 28 9.27 -11.05 1.44
N LEU A 29 8.46 -10.01 1.70
CA LEU A 29 8.42 -9.35 3.01
C LEU A 29 7.92 -10.27 4.13
N ILE A 30 6.87 -11.04 3.88
CA ILE A 30 6.34 -12.02 4.85
C ILE A 30 7.40 -13.09 5.12
N ASN A 31 8.07 -13.59 4.08
CA ASN A 31 9.13 -14.57 4.22
C ASN A 31 10.28 -14.05 5.08
N VAL A 32 10.78 -12.85 4.81
CA VAL A 32 11.85 -12.21 5.58
C VAL A 32 11.46 -12.07 7.06
N CYS A 33 10.25 -11.62 7.36
CA CYS A 33 9.76 -11.49 8.74
C CYS A 33 9.67 -12.85 9.44
N LEU A 34 9.18 -13.89 8.75
CA LEU A 34 9.08 -15.25 9.31
C LEU A 34 10.46 -15.86 9.55
N VAL A 35 11.38 -15.73 8.61
CA VAL A 35 12.76 -16.21 8.74
C VAL A 35 13.45 -15.52 9.91
N HIS A 36 13.38 -14.20 9.99
CA HIS A 36 13.91 -13.45 11.12
C HIS A 36 13.33 -13.94 12.46
N ARG A 37 12.01 -14.03 12.53
CA ARG A 37 11.31 -14.52 13.74
C ARG A 37 11.78 -15.91 14.17
N MET A 38 11.85 -16.86 13.24
CA MET A 38 12.29 -18.23 13.53
C MET A 38 13.76 -18.29 13.93
N THR A 39 14.62 -17.44 13.32
CA THR A 39 16.04 -17.37 13.65
C THR A 39 16.27 -16.86 15.07
N VAL A 40 15.67 -15.71 15.43
CA VAL A 40 15.91 -15.09 16.76
C VAL A 40 15.28 -15.87 17.91
N THR A 41 14.34 -16.79 17.64
CA THR A 41 13.74 -17.67 18.65
C THR A 41 14.45 -19.03 18.77
N ARG A 42 15.50 -19.29 18.00
CA ARG A 42 16.28 -20.53 18.10
C ARG A 42 16.98 -20.61 19.46
N PRO A 43 17.02 -21.81 20.10
CA PRO A 43 17.62 -21.99 21.41
C PRO A 43 19.10 -21.59 21.47
N ASP A 44 19.87 -21.88 20.40
CA ASP A 44 21.28 -21.52 20.27
C ASP A 44 21.49 -19.99 20.22
N VAL A 45 20.66 -19.26 19.45
CA VAL A 45 20.69 -17.79 19.36
C VAL A 45 20.30 -17.15 20.69
N VAL A 46 19.27 -17.66 21.35
CA VAL A 46 18.83 -17.19 22.67
C VAL A 46 19.90 -17.43 23.74
N ALA A 47 20.58 -18.59 23.71
CA ALA A 47 21.67 -18.89 24.63
C ALA A 47 22.87 -17.96 24.38
N ALA A 48 23.25 -17.73 23.12
CA ALA A 48 24.30 -16.81 22.74
C ALA A 48 23.99 -15.36 23.15
N ALA A 49 22.74 -14.91 23.01
CA ALA A 49 22.29 -13.60 23.45
C ALA A 49 22.49 -13.40 24.96
N ARG A 50 22.04 -14.37 25.77
CA ARG A 50 22.24 -14.33 27.22
C ARG A 50 23.71 -14.35 27.64
N ALA A 51 24.54 -15.14 26.95
CA ALA A 51 25.98 -15.20 27.21
C ALA A 51 26.69 -13.86 26.87
N ALA A 52 26.19 -13.14 25.87
CA ALA A 52 26.67 -11.82 25.50
C ALA A 52 26.09 -10.66 26.32
N GLY A 53 25.23 -10.94 27.32
CA GLY A 53 24.54 -9.92 28.11
C GLY A 53 23.49 -9.13 27.33
N VAL A 54 22.93 -9.71 26.24
CA VAL A 54 21.87 -9.13 25.43
C VAL A 54 20.54 -9.75 25.86
N ASP A 55 19.52 -8.90 26.13
CA ASP A 55 18.19 -9.42 26.38
C ASP A 55 17.61 -10.02 25.09
N PRO A 56 17.15 -11.29 25.09
CA PRO A 56 16.48 -11.87 23.94
C PRO A 56 15.31 -11.05 23.42
N ALA A 57 14.66 -10.22 24.23
CA ALA A 57 13.61 -9.32 23.83
C ALA A 57 14.11 -8.26 22.84
N GLU A 58 15.36 -7.80 22.94
CA GLU A 58 15.97 -6.85 22.02
C GLU A 58 16.05 -7.38 20.58
N LEU A 59 16.10 -8.71 20.41
CA LEU A 59 16.10 -9.39 19.11
C LEU A 59 14.69 -9.62 18.57
N VAL A 60 13.75 -9.94 19.44
CA VAL A 60 12.40 -10.41 19.08
C VAL A 60 11.45 -9.25 18.82
N VAL A 61 11.48 -8.20 19.66
CA VAL A 61 10.51 -7.09 19.60
C VAL A 61 10.57 -6.31 18.27
N PRO A 62 11.75 -5.96 17.73
CA PRO A 62 11.82 -5.28 16.43
C PRO A 62 11.20 -6.09 15.31
N GLY A 63 11.47 -7.42 15.29
CA GLY A 63 10.88 -8.33 14.28
C GLY A 63 9.36 -8.41 14.34
N ILE A 64 8.77 -8.40 15.54
CA ILE A 64 7.30 -8.37 15.71
C ILE A 64 6.75 -7.04 15.19
N SER A 65 7.39 -5.92 15.52
CA SER A 65 6.96 -4.60 15.07
C SER A 65 6.98 -4.49 13.55
N VAL A 66 8.05 -4.96 12.91
CA VAL A 66 8.17 -4.99 11.44
C VAL A 66 7.11 -5.88 10.81
N ALA A 67 6.87 -7.08 11.35
CA ALA A 67 5.84 -7.98 10.86
C ALA A 67 4.44 -7.35 10.96
N PHE A 68 4.16 -6.67 12.06
CA PHE A 68 2.90 -5.95 12.27
C PHE A 68 2.71 -4.81 11.25
N TYR A 69 3.71 -3.96 11.06
CA TYR A 69 3.64 -2.88 10.08
C TYR A 69 3.54 -3.41 8.64
N THR A 70 4.27 -4.48 8.33
CA THR A 70 4.17 -5.18 7.05
C THR A 70 2.75 -5.68 6.80
N ALA A 71 2.11 -6.29 7.78
CA ALA A 71 0.72 -6.74 7.68
C ALA A 71 -0.24 -5.57 7.46
N MET A 72 -0.05 -4.46 8.18
CA MET A 72 -0.88 -3.26 8.06
C MET A 72 -0.83 -2.63 6.65
N VAL A 73 0.29 -2.74 5.94
CA VAL A 73 0.41 -2.26 4.55
C VAL A 73 -0.03 -3.32 3.56
N THR A 74 0.41 -4.57 3.74
CA THR A 74 0.18 -5.66 2.78
C THR A 74 -1.31 -5.95 2.58
N ILE A 75 -2.07 -6.06 3.68
CA ILE A 75 -3.48 -6.41 3.61
C ILE A 75 -4.29 -5.39 2.78
N PRO A 76 -4.27 -4.08 3.06
CA PRO A 76 -5.00 -3.11 2.24
C PRO A 76 -4.48 -2.99 0.81
N VAL A 77 -3.16 -3.11 0.58
CA VAL A 77 -2.59 -3.07 -0.78
C VAL A 77 -3.11 -4.25 -1.60
N VAL A 78 -3.03 -5.47 -1.09
CA VAL A 78 -3.51 -6.68 -1.76
C VAL A 78 -5.02 -6.61 -2.00
N ALA A 79 -5.80 -6.15 -1.01
CA ALA A 79 -7.25 -5.98 -1.14
C ALA A 79 -7.62 -4.98 -2.25
N VAL A 80 -6.95 -3.83 -2.32
CA VAL A 80 -7.21 -2.79 -3.33
C VAL A 80 -6.79 -3.26 -4.72
N VAL A 81 -5.61 -3.88 -4.85
CA VAL A 81 -5.12 -4.42 -6.14
C VAL A 81 -6.02 -5.57 -6.61
N GLY A 82 -6.40 -6.48 -5.71
CA GLY A 82 -7.35 -7.55 -6.00
C GLY A 82 -8.72 -7.03 -6.44
N GLN A 83 -9.23 -5.98 -5.78
CA GLN A 83 -10.46 -5.31 -6.19
C GLN A 83 -10.34 -4.75 -7.62
N SER A 84 -9.26 -4.06 -7.93
CA SER A 84 -9.03 -3.47 -9.25
C SER A 84 -8.92 -4.55 -10.34
N CYS A 85 -8.31 -5.68 -10.00
CA CYS A 85 -8.19 -6.83 -10.90
C CYS A 85 -9.54 -7.48 -11.20
N VAL A 86 -10.37 -7.72 -10.20
CA VAL A 86 -11.73 -8.25 -10.38
C VAL A 86 -12.59 -7.30 -11.21
N GLN A 87 -12.43 -5.98 -11.01
CA GLN A 87 -13.14 -4.96 -11.80
C GLN A 87 -12.67 -4.94 -13.27
N ALA A 88 -11.37 -5.09 -13.53
CA ALA A 88 -10.84 -5.14 -14.89
C ALA A 88 -11.41 -6.33 -15.72
N LEU A 89 -11.82 -7.40 -15.05
CA LEU A 89 -12.38 -8.61 -15.66
C LEU A 89 -13.91 -8.72 -15.54
N ARG A 90 -14.56 -7.66 -15.06
CA ARG A 90 -16.01 -7.64 -14.80
C ARG A 90 -16.83 -8.11 -16.00
N THR A 91 -16.50 -7.68 -17.20
CA THR A 91 -17.18 -8.08 -18.44
C THR A 91 -17.05 -9.59 -18.71
N SER A 92 -15.84 -10.15 -18.53
CA SER A 92 -15.63 -11.59 -18.70
C SER A 92 -16.48 -12.42 -17.73
N TRP A 93 -16.57 -12.00 -16.47
CA TRP A 93 -17.41 -12.66 -15.45
C TRP A 93 -18.91 -12.54 -15.76
N ALA A 94 -19.34 -11.39 -16.32
CA ALA A 94 -20.71 -11.18 -16.75
C ALA A 94 -21.08 -12.10 -17.92
N LEU A 95 -20.21 -12.27 -18.93
CA LEU A 95 -20.39 -13.17 -20.04
C LEU A 95 -20.52 -14.64 -19.59
N TRP A 96 -19.74 -15.07 -18.59
CA TRP A 96 -19.89 -16.41 -18.01
C TRP A 96 -21.28 -16.63 -17.39
N ARG A 97 -21.81 -15.61 -16.71
CA ARG A 97 -23.16 -15.68 -16.13
C ARG A 97 -24.25 -15.72 -17.20
N LEU A 98 -24.09 -14.96 -18.29
CA LEU A 98 -25.01 -15.04 -19.45
C LEU A 98 -24.95 -16.41 -20.12
N ALA A 99 -23.78 -17.07 -20.13
CA ALA A 99 -23.60 -18.43 -20.58
C ALA A 99 -24.13 -19.50 -19.59
N GLY A 100 -24.82 -19.11 -18.52
CA GLY A 100 -25.45 -20.01 -17.56
C GLY A 100 -24.62 -20.40 -16.35
N ALA A 101 -23.46 -19.77 -16.12
CA ALA A 101 -22.68 -20.05 -14.92
C ALA A 101 -23.40 -19.54 -13.65
N LEU A 102 -23.49 -20.40 -12.63
CA LEU A 102 -24.10 -20.07 -11.35
C LEU A 102 -23.25 -19.02 -10.59
N PRO A 103 -23.88 -18.13 -9.80
CA PRO A 103 -23.16 -17.15 -9.00
C PRO A 103 -22.06 -17.75 -8.11
N ARG A 104 -22.31 -18.92 -7.50
CA ARG A 104 -21.31 -19.64 -6.68
C ARG A 104 -20.12 -20.13 -7.49
N GLN A 105 -20.34 -20.54 -8.72
CA GLN A 105 -19.26 -21.00 -9.62
C GLN A 105 -18.35 -19.84 -10.04
N VAL A 106 -18.93 -18.66 -10.32
CA VAL A 106 -18.16 -17.46 -10.62
C VAL A 106 -17.35 -17.01 -9.39
N LEU A 107 -17.97 -17.02 -8.21
CA LEU A 107 -17.27 -16.71 -6.95
C LEU A 107 -16.07 -17.64 -6.74
N ALA A 108 -16.30 -18.94 -6.83
CA ALA A 108 -15.23 -19.94 -6.68
C ALA A 108 -14.12 -19.78 -7.73
N ALA A 109 -14.47 -19.47 -8.99
CA ALA A 109 -13.52 -19.24 -10.05
C ALA A 109 -12.64 -18.00 -9.80
N VAL A 110 -13.23 -16.90 -9.33
CA VAL A 110 -12.49 -15.67 -8.95
C VAL A 110 -11.52 -15.96 -7.83
N LEU A 111 -11.99 -16.58 -6.74
CA LEU A 111 -11.15 -16.91 -5.59
C LEU A 111 -10.04 -17.91 -5.94
N ALA A 112 -10.35 -18.93 -6.74
CA ALA A 112 -9.35 -19.88 -7.24
C ALA A 112 -8.29 -19.19 -8.12
N THR A 113 -8.70 -18.26 -8.97
CA THR A 113 -7.77 -17.47 -9.80
C THR A 113 -6.80 -16.67 -8.93
N VAL A 114 -7.31 -15.99 -7.89
CA VAL A 114 -6.48 -15.21 -6.98
C VAL A 114 -5.55 -16.11 -6.16
N ALA A 115 -6.02 -17.30 -5.73
CA ALA A 115 -5.19 -18.27 -5.04
C ALA A 115 -4.03 -18.77 -5.93
N VAL A 116 -4.30 -19.08 -7.20
CA VAL A 116 -3.27 -19.48 -8.17
C VAL A 116 -2.26 -18.34 -8.38
N LEU A 117 -2.72 -17.11 -8.52
CA LEU A 117 -1.83 -15.94 -8.63
C LEU A 117 -0.96 -15.78 -7.40
N GLY A 118 -1.52 -15.99 -6.20
CA GLY A 118 -0.79 -16.00 -4.94
C GLY A 118 0.30 -17.07 -4.92
N LEU A 119 -0.03 -18.30 -5.34
CA LEU A 119 0.95 -19.40 -5.45
C LEU A 119 2.08 -19.09 -6.44
N VAL A 120 1.74 -18.60 -7.64
CA VAL A 120 2.72 -18.18 -8.65
C VAL A 120 3.63 -17.06 -8.13
N ALA A 121 3.06 -16.10 -7.42
CA ALA A 121 3.79 -14.98 -6.86
C ALA A 121 4.73 -15.39 -5.70
N CYS A 122 4.42 -16.46 -4.97
CA CYS A 122 5.28 -16.96 -3.90
C CYS A 122 6.67 -17.38 -4.42
N VAL A 123 6.78 -17.90 -5.65
CA VAL A 123 8.08 -18.35 -6.17
C VAL A 123 9.09 -17.19 -6.25
N PRO A 124 8.87 -16.11 -7.03
CA PRO A 124 9.79 -14.98 -7.06
C PRO A 124 9.84 -14.25 -5.70
N GLY A 125 8.75 -14.22 -4.94
CA GLY A 125 8.72 -13.59 -3.63
C GLY A 125 9.61 -14.27 -2.60
N ILE A 126 9.57 -15.59 -2.50
CA ILE A 126 10.44 -16.36 -1.61
C ILE A 126 11.91 -16.22 -2.03
N LEU A 127 12.22 -16.25 -3.33
CA LEU A 127 13.58 -16.02 -3.81
C LEU A 127 14.11 -14.63 -3.42
N LEU A 128 13.29 -13.58 -3.59
CA LEU A 128 13.61 -12.25 -3.10
C LEU A 128 13.79 -12.23 -1.58
N GLY A 129 12.91 -12.91 -0.85
CA GLY A 129 12.98 -13.03 0.60
C GLY A 129 14.26 -13.73 1.08
N GLN A 130 14.70 -14.79 0.39
CA GLN A 130 15.96 -15.47 0.70
C GLN A 130 17.17 -14.54 0.55
N VAL A 131 17.24 -13.80 -0.55
CA VAL A 131 18.33 -12.84 -0.78
C VAL A 131 18.31 -11.71 0.24
N ALA A 132 17.11 -11.24 0.61
CA ALA A 132 16.94 -10.12 1.53
C ALA A 132 17.01 -10.51 3.02
N ALA A 133 16.87 -11.80 3.38
CA ALA A 133 16.74 -12.22 4.78
C ALA A 133 17.98 -11.90 5.62
N GLN A 134 19.18 -12.19 5.10
CA GLN A 134 20.41 -11.92 5.82
C GLN A 134 20.71 -10.41 5.99
N PRO A 135 20.69 -9.56 4.94
CA PRO A 135 20.84 -8.11 5.12
C PRO A 135 19.75 -7.50 5.99
N PHE A 136 18.51 -7.97 5.91
CA PHE A 136 17.43 -7.49 6.76
C PHE A 136 17.69 -7.83 8.24
N ALA A 137 18.06 -9.06 8.55
CA ALA A 137 18.40 -9.48 9.91
C ALA A 137 19.58 -8.67 10.46
N SER A 138 20.64 -8.43 9.66
CA SER A 138 21.81 -7.66 10.07
C SER A 138 21.48 -6.19 10.39
N VAL A 139 20.53 -5.60 9.67
CA VAL A 139 20.03 -4.24 9.96
C VAL A 139 19.24 -4.23 11.25
N LEU A 140 18.30 -5.17 11.42
CA LEU A 140 17.38 -5.21 12.54
C LEU A 140 18.09 -5.52 13.88
N THR A 141 19.09 -6.40 13.84
CA THR A 141 19.85 -6.81 15.02
C THR A 141 21.18 -6.07 15.17
N ARG A 142 21.41 -4.99 14.44
CA ARG A 142 22.70 -4.31 14.35
C ARG A 142 23.30 -3.94 15.70
N LEU A 143 22.49 -3.42 16.63
CA LEU A 143 22.94 -3.04 17.97
C LEU A 143 23.26 -4.25 18.83
N ALA A 144 22.47 -5.33 18.73
CA ALA A 144 22.71 -6.58 19.42
C ALA A 144 23.90 -7.36 18.81
N ALA A 145 24.00 -7.38 17.48
CA ALA A 145 25.10 -8.04 16.75
C ALA A 145 26.47 -7.45 17.07
N ALA A 146 26.56 -6.18 17.46
CA ALA A 146 27.80 -5.58 17.94
C ALA A 146 28.37 -6.28 19.19
N ARG A 147 27.48 -6.91 19.99
CA ARG A 147 27.85 -7.65 21.21
C ARG A 147 27.93 -9.16 21.00
N MET A 148 27.07 -9.71 20.16
CA MET A 148 26.91 -11.17 19.95
C MET A 148 27.70 -11.71 18.77
N GLY A 149 28.17 -10.83 17.83
CA GLY A 149 28.68 -11.27 16.55
C GLY A 149 27.56 -11.51 15.52
N TRP A 150 27.94 -12.13 14.39
CA TRP A 150 27.04 -12.33 13.24
C TRP A 150 26.03 -13.45 13.49
N ILE A 151 24.75 -13.17 13.25
CA ILE A 151 23.66 -14.16 13.35
C ILE A 151 23.34 -14.67 11.93
N GLU A 152 23.61 -15.96 11.68
CA GLU A 152 23.24 -16.59 10.42
C GLU A 152 21.75 -16.90 10.38
N VAL A 153 21.13 -16.46 9.28
CA VAL A 153 19.70 -16.66 9.00
C VAL A 153 19.54 -17.90 8.15
N ALA A 154 18.73 -18.84 8.60
CA ALA A 154 18.44 -20.05 7.86
C ALA A 154 16.97 -20.16 7.47
N GLN A 155 16.72 -20.44 6.20
CA GLN A 155 15.40 -20.85 5.73
C GLN A 155 15.08 -22.27 6.20
N THR A 156 13.85 -22.45 6.66
CA THR A 156 13.34 -23.76 7.04
C THR A 156 12.14 -24.12 6.16
N PRO A 157 11.82 -25.42 5.96
CA PRO A 157 10.60 -25.82 5.26
C PRO A 157 9.34 -25.21 5.87
N THR A 158 9.34 -25.03 7.19
CA THR A 158 8.24 -24.40 7.92
C THR A 158 8.04 -22.94 7.53
N THR A 159 9.12 -22.16 7.38
CA THR A 159 9.02 -20.74 6.94
C THR A 159 8.50 -20.63 5.51
N LEU A 160 8.90 -21.55 4.64
CA LEU A 160 8.41 -21.61 3.26
C LEU A 160 6.92 -21.91 3.23
N LEU A 161 6.49 -22.96 3.94
CA LEU A 161 5.07 -23.35 4.01
C LEU A 161 4.21 -22.22 4.59
N LEU A 162 4.62 -21.63 5.72
CA LEU A 162 3.89 -20.53 6.35
C LEU A 162 3.80 -19.32 5.43
N THR A 163 4.87 -18.97 4.71
CA THR A 163 4.84 -17.88 3.73
C THR A 163 3.76 -18.14 2.68
N VAL A 164 3.74 -19.31 2.08
CA VAL A 164 2.73 -19.68 1.06
C VAL A 164 1.32 -19.61 1.63
N VAL A 165 1.09 -20.20 2.80
CA VAL A 165 -0.23 -20.23 3.45
C VAL A 165 -0.71 -18.81 3.76
N ILE A 166 0.14 -17.96 4.35
CA ILE A 166 -0.23 -16.58 4.72
C ILE A 166 -0.51 -15.75 3.48
N VAL A 167 0.36 -15.80 2.46
CA VAL A 167 0.19 -15.01 1.22
C VAL A 167 -1.09 -15.39 0.48
N VAL A 168 -1.35 -16.70 0.32
CA VAL A 168 -2.57 -17.17 -0.34
C VAL A 168 -3.80 -16.81 0.49
N ALA A 169 -3.76 -16.95 1.81
CA ALA A 169 -4.86 -16.58 2.69
C ALA A 169 -5.16 -15.07 2.60
N VAL A 170 -4.14 -14.21 2.69
CA VAL A 170 -4.30 -12.75 2.57
C VAL A 170 -4.84 -12.36 1.19
N ALA A 171 -4.34 -12.98 0.11
CA ALA A 171 -4.80 -12.72 -1.25
C ALA A 171 -6.28 -13.12 -1.42
N VAL A 172 -6.66 -14.30 -0.95
CA VAL A 172 -8.04 -14.80 -1.04
C VAL A 172 -8.98 -13.95 -0.18
N LEU A 173 -8.61 -13.66 1.07
CA LEU A 173 -9.42 -12.81 1.96
C LEU A 173 -9.61 -11.41 1.40
N GLY A 174 -8.55 -10.80 0.84
CA GLY A 174 -8.62 -9.52 0.16
C GLY A 174 -9.55 -9.52 -1.06
N ALA A 175 -9.64 -10.66 -1.76
CA ALA A 175 -10.49 -10.83 -2.95
C ALA A 175 -11.96 -11.15 -2.64
N VAL A 176 -12.32 -11.61 -1.43
CA VAL A 176 -13.70 -12.00 -1.08
C VAL A 176 -14.70 -10.87 -1.33
N GLY A 177 -14.40 -9.67 -0.82
CA GLY A 177 -15.29 -8.51 -0.97
C GLY A 177 -15.56 -8.15 -2.44
N PRO A 178 -14.50 -7.93 -3.25
CA PRO A 178 -14.62 -7.70 -4.68
C PRO A 178 -15.32 -8.83 -5.44
N ALA A 179 -15.01 -10.09 -5.14
CA ALA A 179 -15.63 -11.25 -5.77
C ALA A 179 -17.14 -11.33 -5.48
N CYS A 180 -17.54 -11.11 -4.23
CA CYS A 180 -18.96 -11.01 -3.86
C CYS A 180 -19.67 -9.84 -4.58
N ALA A 181 -19.00 -8.70 -4.74
CA ALA A 181 -19.54 -7.57 -5.46
C ALA A 181 -19.73 -7.86 -6.96
N ALA A 182 -18.78 -8.57 -7.58
CA ALA A 182 -18.87 -8.98 -8.98
C ALA A 182 -20.05 -9.94 -9.23
N VAL A 183 -20.29 -10.86 -8.31
CA VAL A 183 -21.40 -11.82 -8.40
C VAL A 183 -22.77 -11.18 -8.19
N ARG A 184 -22.86 -10.13 -7.35
CA ARG A 184 -24.14 -9.43 -7.08
C ARG A 184 -24.57 -8.48 -8.20
N THR A 185 -23.66 -8.07 -9.09
CA THR A 185 -23.98 -7.18 -10.22
C THR A 185 -24.77 -7.96 -11.27
N PRO A 186 -25.96 -7.46 -11.74
CA PRO A 186 -26.72 -8.08 -12.82
C PRO A 186 -25.84 -8.20 -14.08
N ALA A 187 -25.88 -9.37 -14.72
CA ALA A 187 -25.02 -9.63 -15.88
C ALA A 187 -25.30 -8.70 -17.06
N VAL A 188 -26.57 -8.35 -17.25
CA VAL A 188 -27.03 -7.41 -18.29
C VAL A 188 -26.50 -5.99 -18.05
N GLU A 189 -26.53 -5.50 -16.80
CA GLU A 189 -25.94 -4.19 -16.46
C GLU A 189 -24.42 -4.18 -16.64
N ALA A 190 -23.75 -5.28 -16.33
CA ALA A 190 -22.30 -5.37 -16.46
C ALA A 190 -21.81 -5.34 -17.93
N VAL A 191 -22.65 -5.79 -18.88
CA VAL A 191 -22.39 -5.72 -20.32
C VAL A 191 -22.85 -4.36 -20.90
N ARG A 192 -23.97 -3.83 -20.42
CA ARG A 192 -24.54 -2.56 -20.90
C ARG A 192 -23.76 -1.34 -20.39
N ASP A 193 -23.32 -1.37 -19.12
CA ASP A 193 -22.51 -0.33 -18.50
C ASP A 193 -21.01 -0.55 -18.78
N ALA A 194 -20.62 -0.55 -20.03
CA ALA A 194 -19.19 -0.43 -20.40
C ALA A 194 -18.59 0.93 -19.98
N ALA A 195 -19.42 1.87 -19.50
CA ALA A 195 -18.98 3.17 -19.03
C ALA A 195 -18.56 3.11 -17.55
N PRO A 196 -17.31 3.53 -17.22
CA PRO A 196 -16.76 3.49 -15.85
C PRO A 196 -17.33 4.52 -14.87
N GLY A 197 -18.49 5.14 -15.15
CA GLY A 197 -18.98 6.35 -14.48
C GLY A 197 -19.99 6.18 -13.34
N GLY A 198 -20.35 4.97 -12.94
CA GLY A 198 -21.36 4.75 -11.88
C GLY A 198 -20.78 4.97 -10.47
N ARG A 199 -21.32 5.95 -9.72
CA ARG A 199 -21.04 6.11 -8.27
C ARG A 199 -21.54 4.88 -7.51
N ARG A 200 -20.67 3.90 -7.29
CA ARG A 200 -21.00 2.79 -6.39
C ARG A 200 -21.03 3.28 -4.95
N ARG A 201 -22.16 3.11 -4.28
CA ARG A 201 -22.28 3.29 -2.83
C ARG A 201 -21.38 2.26 -2.13
N MET A 202 -20.69 2.68 -1.07
CA MET A 202 -19.90 1.75 -0.25
C MET A 202 -20.80 0.60 0.22
N GLY A 203 -20.36 -0.64 -0.01
CA GLY A 203 -21.04 -1.83 0.48
C GLY A 203 -21.14 -1.84 2.01
N VAL A 204 -22.18 -2.49 2.54
CA VAL A 204 -22.44 -2.55 3.99
C VAL A 204 -21.25 -3.11 4.75
N GLY A 205 -20.62 -4.20 4.28
CA GLY A 205 -19.45 -4.80 4.93
C GLY A 205 -18.27 -3.83 5.04
N ARG A 206 -17.99 -3.04 3.98
CA ARG A 206 -16.93 -2.03 4.01
C ARG A 206 -17.25 -0.87 4.97
N ARG A 207 -18.53 -0.51 5.12
CA ARG A 207 -18.96 0.50 6.11
C ARG A 207 -18.76 0.01 7.53
N ILE A 208 -19.14 -1.25 7.81
CA ILE A 208 -18.95 -1.87 9.13
C ILE A 208 -17.46 -1.93 9.44
N LEU A 209 -16.64 -2.44 8.52
CA LEU A 209 -15.18 -2.51 8.70
C LEU A 209 -14.56 -1.13 8.94
N ALA A 210 -14.97 -0.12 8.17
CA ALA A 210 -14.52 1.26 8.36
C ALA A 210 -14.96 1.84 9.71
N GLY A 211 -16.16 1.50 10.20
CA GLY A 211 -16.65 1.89 11.52
C GLY A 211 -15.83 1.27 12.65
N VAL A 212 -15.59 -0.03 12.60
CA VAL A 212 -14.74 -0.75 13.58
C VAL A 212 -13.32 -0.16 13.57
N TRP A 213 -12.76 0.08 12.38
CA TRP A 213 -11.43 0.65 12.24
C TRP A 213 -11.35 2.10 12.74
N ALA A 214 -12.39 2.90 12.48
CA ALA A 214 -12.48 4.27 12.99
C ALA A 214 -12.54 4.29 14.53
N HIS A 215 -13.26 3.33 15.13
CA HIS A 215 -13.30 3.18 16.59
C HIS A 215 -11.91 2.82 17.15
N ALA A 216 -11.20 1.89 16.52
CA ALA A 216 -9.82 1.54 16.87
C ALA A 216 -8.88 2.76 16.74
N CYS A 217 -9.03 3.56 15.66
CA CYS A 217 -8.28 4.82 15.50
C CYS A 217 -8.58 5.81 16.62
N ALA A 218 -9.85 6.00 16.99
CA ALA A 218 -10.23 6.92 18.06
C ALA A 218 -9.67 6.47 19.41
N GLY A 219 -9.75 5.19 19.73
CA GLY A 219 -9.15 4.61 20.92
C GLY A 219 -7.63 4.80 20.96
N GLN A 220 -6.96 4.56 19.85
CA GLN A 220 -5.51 4.73 19.75
C GLN A 220 -5.07 6.20 19.82
N LEU A 221 -5.84 7.12 19.23
CA LEU A 221 -5.63 8.57 19.40
C LEU A 221 -5.79 8.99 20.85
N PHE A 222 -6.83 8.48 21.52
CA PHE A 222 -7.03 8.72 22.95
C PHE A 222 -5.80 8.29 23.76
N VAL A 223 -5.28 7.07 23.52
CA VAL A 223 -4.06 6.56 24.17
C VAL A 223 -2.85 7.44 23.83
N ALA A 224 -2.65 7.78 22.55
CA ALA A 224 -1.50 8.58 22.11
C ALA A 224 -1.45 9.98 22.75
N PHE A 225 -2.62 10.61 22.94
CA PHE A 225 -2.70 11.99 23.43
C PHE A 225 -3.01 12.13 24.93
N LEU A 226 -3.60 11.13 25.58
CA LEU A 226 -4.11 11.26 26.96
C LEU A 226 -3.50 10.24 27.92
N ALA A 227 -2.93 9.11 27.47
CA ALA A 227 -2.31 8.16 28.37
C ALA A 227 -1.06 8.76 29.03
N PRO A 228 -0.85 8.48 30.33
CA PRO A 228 0.36 8.90 31.02
C PRO A 228 1.58 8.17 30.45
N PRO A 229 2.76 8.80 30.43
CA PRO A 229 4.00 8.14 30.08
C PRO A 229 4.29 7.00 31.05
N GLY A 230 4.85 5.89 30.53
CA GLY A 230 5.25 4.75 31.33
C GLY A 230 6.49 5.03 32.19
N ARG A 231 6.95 3.97 32.89
CA ARG A 231 8.13 4.06 33.76
C ARG A 231 9.39 4.41 32.94
N LYS A 232 10.26 5.22 33.51
CA LYS A 232 11.56 5.50 32.88
C LYS A 232 12.52 4.33 33.13
N ILE A 233 13.18 3.84 32.09
CA ILE A 233 14.27 2.86 32.13
C ILE A 233 15.50 3.56 31.54
N ASP A 234 16.59 3.63 32.29
CA ASP A 234 17.82 4.34 31.90
C ASP A 234 17.57 5.81 31.45
N GLY A 235 16.64 6.48 32.12
CA GLY A 235 16.24 7.85 31.79
C GLY A 235 15.26 7.97 30.61
N TRP A 236 14.98 6.89 29.87
CA TRP A 236 14.07 6.89 28.71
C TRP A 236 12.65 6.43 29.10
N PRO A 237 11.58 7.18 28.72
CA PRO A 237 10.21 6.81 29.05
C PRO A 237 9.73 5.62 28.22
N THR A 238 9.12 4.63 28.87
CA THR A 238 8.46 3.50 28.18
C THR A 238 7.07 3.91 27.69
N GLY A 239 6.59 3.23 26.63
CA GLY A 239 5.26 3.48 26.06
C GLY A 239 5.22 4.47 24.90
N GLY A 240 6.38 4.90 24.39
CA GLY A 240 6.46 5.69 23.15
C GLY A 240 5.92 4.93 21.93
N GLY A 241 5.73 5.67 20.82
CA GLY A 241 5.28 5.07 19.55
C GLY A 241 3.75 4.91 19.39
N GLN A 242 2.94 5.26 20.39
CA GLN A 242 1.48 5.20 20.29
C GLN A 242 0.94 6.13 19.19
N ALA A 243 1.59 7.29 19.00
CA ALA A 243 1.24 8.24 17.94
C ALA A 243 1.55 7.68 16.53
N ILE A 244 2.64 6.91 16.39
CA ILE A 244 2.93 6.18 15.14
C ILE A 244 1.77 5.24 14.83
N LEU A 245 1.39 4.39 15.79
CA LEU A 245 0.32 3.42 15.59
C LEU A 245 -1.00 4.10 15.24
N ALA A 246 -1.36 5.21 15.91
CA ALA A 246 -2.53 6.01 15.59
C ALA A 246 -2.49 6.52 14.15
N SER A 247 -1.35 7.05 13.71
CA SER A 247 -1.13 7.56 12.36
C SER A 247 -1.22 6.47 11.30
N LEU A 248 -0.69 5.28 11.58
CA LEU A 248 -0.76 4.13 10.69
C LEU A 248 -2.20 3.60 10.56
N LEU A 249 -2.93 3.53 11.66
CA LEU A 249 -4.36 3.18 11.64
C LEU A 249 -5.18 4.19 10.84
N LEU A 250 -4.89 5.50 10.98
CA LEU A 250 -5.52 6.54 10.18
C LEU A 250 -5.22 6.39 8.69
N ALA A 251 -3.98 6.05 8.31
CA ALA A 251 -3.62 5.82 6.93
C ALA A 251 -4.42 4.64 6.31
N VAL A 252 -4.59 3.55 7.04
CA VAL A 252 -5.42 2.42 6.61
C VAL A 252 -6.90 2.80 6.55
N LEU A 253 -7.40 3.59 7.52
CA LEU A 253 -8.78 4.10 7.52
C LEU A 253 -9.06 4.93 6.26
N VAL A 254 -8.10 5.75 5.81
CA VAL A 254 -8.22 6.50 4.56
C VAL A 254 -8.39 5.56 3.36
N VAL A 255 -7.64 4.45 3.28
CA VAL A 255 -7.83 3.46 2.21
C VAL A 255 -9.22 2.84 2.26
N LEU A 256 -9.73 2.54 3.45
CA LEU A 256 -11.10 2.02 3.63
C LEU A 256 -12.16 3.05 3.21
N LEU A 257 -11.93 4.33 3.49
CA LEU A 257 -12.85 5.42 3.13
C LEU A 257 -12.57 6.03 1.74
N ALA A 258 -11.53 5.58 1.03
CA ALA A 258 -11.06 6.16 -0.22
C ALA A 258 -12.17 6.45 -1.25
N PRO A 259 -13.13 5.54 -1.55
CA PRO A 259 -14.18 5.82 -2.54
C PRO A 259 -15.12 6.95 -2.14
N ALA A 260 -15.26 7.22 -0.84
CA ALA A 260 -16.14 8.29 -0.34
C ALA A 260 -15.39 9.60 -0.12
N LEU A 261 -14.17 9.53 0.42
CA LEU A 261 -13.37 10.67 0.85
C LEU A 261 -12.64 11.33 -0.33
N ILE A 262 -11.92 10.54 -1.11
CA ILE A 262 -10.98 11.03 -2.13
C ILE A 262 -11.68 11.82 -3.24
N PRO A 263 -12.83 11.40 -3.82
CA PRO A 263 -13.50 12.20 -4.85
C PRO A 263 -14.05 13.52 -4.31
N ARG A 264 -14.40 13.60 -3.01
CA ARG A 264 -14.84 14.85 -2.38
C ARG A 264 -13.65 15.80 -2.19
N LEU A 265 -12.57 15.29 -1.61
CA LEU A 265 -11.34 16.05 -1.39
C LEU A 265 -10.78 16.56 -2.73
N LEU A 266 -10.65 15.68 -3.73
CA LEU A 266 -10.16 16.05 -5.06
C LEU A 266 -11.01 17.16 -5.69
N ARG A 267 -12.34 17.09 -5.55
CA ARG A 267 -13.24 18.14 -6.05
C ARG A 267 -13.01 19.49 -5.38
N LEU A 268 -12.83 19.48 -4.06
CA LEU A 268 -12.69 20.71 -3.26
C LEU A 268 -11.38 21.43 -3.55
N TRP A 269 -10.24 20.76 -3.33
CA TRP A 269 -8.94 21.43 -3.42
C TRP A 269 -8.51 21.73 -4.86
N SER A 270 -8.94 20.89 -5.84
CA SER A 270 -8.57 21.12 -7.25
C SER A 270 -9.51 22.07 -8.00
N ALA A 271 -10.59 22.56 -7.36
CA ALA A 271 -11.52 23.50 -7.99
C ALA A 271 -10.85 24.79 -8.49
N PRO A 272 -10.01 25.50 -7.71
CA PRO A 272 -9.33 26.70 -8.18
C PRO A 272 -8.33 26.42 -9.29
N LEU A 273 -7.70 25.24 -9.29
CA LEU A 273 -6.70 24.84 -10.30
C LEU A 273 -7.32 24.66 -11.70
N ALA A 274 -8.61 24.38 -11.79
CA ALA A 274 -9.32 24.28 -13.07
C ALA A 274 -9.28 25.60 -13.88
N ARG A 275 -9.04 26.73 -13.22
CA ARG A 275 -8.89 28.04 -13.86
C ARG A 275 -7.53 28.23 -14.54
N LEU A 276 -6.53 27.36 -14.27
CA LEU A 276 -5.20 27.46 -14.84
C LEU A 276 -5.10 26.99 -16.31
N GLY A 277 -6.19 26.48 -16.90
CA GLY A 277 -6.27 26.16 -18.33
C GLY A 277 -6.83 24.76 -18.63
N GLY A 278 -6.95 24.47 -19.93
CA GLY A 278 -7.57 23.25 -20.46
C GLY A 278 -7.00 21.93 -19.92
N PRO A 279 -5.66 21.73 -19.84
CA PRO A 279 -5.07 20.51 -19.29
C PRO A 279 -5.50 20.20 -17.85
N TRP A 280 -5.61 21.21 -16.99
CA TRP A 280 -6.08 21.05 -15.60
C TRP A 280 -7.54 20.65 -15.54
N LEU A 281 -8.39 21.30 -16.35
CA LEU A 281 -9.81 21.00 -16.39
C LEU A 281 -10.06 19.57 -16.87
N ILE A 282 -9.38 19.15 -17.95
CA ILE A 282 -9.53 17.81 -18.52
C ILE A 282 -9.00 16.75 -17.54
N ALA A 283 -7.80 16.93 -16.99
CA ALA A 283 -7.22 16.00 -16.02
C ALA A 283 -8.11 15.83 -14.77
N ARG A 284 -8.63 16.93 -14.24
CA ARG A 284 -9.57 16.92 -13.11
C ARG A 284 -10.86 16.17 -13.43
N ARG A 285 -11.47 16.43 -14.60
CA ARG A 285 -12.69 15.74 -15.03
C ARG A 285 -12.44 14.25 -15.26
N SER A 286 -11.33 13.88 -15.91
CA SER A 286 -10.91 12.50 -16.12
C SER A 286 -10.69 11.77 -14.80
N ALA A 287 -9.98 12.36 -13.84
CA ALA A 287 -9.77 11.80 -12.51
C ALA A 287 -11.08 11.58 -11.73
N LEU A 288 -12.02 12.52 -11.83
CA LEU A 288 -13.33 12.42 -11.18
C LEU A 288 -14.27 11.44 -11.89
N TRP A 289 -14.17 11.31 -13.21
CA TRP A 289 -14.92 10.33 -13.99
C TRP A 289 -14.51 8.90 -13.62
N ARG A 290 -13.21 8.64 -13.54
CA ARG A 290 -12.65 7.36 -13.10
C ARG A 290 -12.55 7.25 -11.58
N SER A 291 -13.54 7.74 -10.86
CA SER A 291 -13.49 7.92 -9.40
C SER A 291 -13.09 6.67 -8.60
N GLU A 292 -13.43 5.46 -9.05
CA GLU A 292 -13.08 4.22 -8.34
C GLU A 292 -11.59 3.89 -8.47
N SER A 293 -11.04 3.87 -9.69
CA SER A 293 -9.62 3.58 -9.92
C SER A 293 -8.71 4.71 -9.42
N SER A 294 -9.12 5.97 -9.60
CA SER A 294 -8.41 7.13 -9.07
C SER A 294 -8.36 7.11 -7.55
N ALA A 295 -9.50 6.85 -6.89
CA ALA A 295 -9.55 6.78 -5.43
C ALA A 295 -8.72 5.62 -4.89
N SER A 296 -8.70 4.47 -5.56
CA SER A 296 -7.86 3.33 -5.19
C SER A 296 -6.37 3.67 -5.30
N ALA A 297 -5.94 4.25 -6.43
CA ALA A 297 -4.55 4.64 -6.63
C ALA A 297 -4.11 5.73 -5.64
N ILE A 298 -4.90 6.80 -5.48
CA ILE A 298 -4.63 7.89 -4.53
C ILE A 298 -4.60 7.36 -3.09
N GLY A 299 -5.48 6.43 -2.74
CA GLY A 299 -5.51 5.80 -1.42
C GLY A 299 -4.22 5.04 -1.10
N LEU A 300 -3.67 4.30 -2.08
CA LEU A 300 -2.40 3.59 -1.91
C LEU A 300 -1.20 4.56 -1.88
N LEU A 301 -1.22 5.63 -2.68
CA LEU A 301 -0.20 6.69 -2.59
C LEU A 301 -0.24 7.39 -1.23
N ALA A 302 -1.44 7.70 -0.73
CA ALA A 302 -1.60 8.27 0.59
C ALA A 302 -1.11 7.31 1.69
N LEU A 303 -1.34 6.00 1.55
CA LEU A 303 -0.80 4.99 2.45
C LEU A 303 0.73 5.02 2.44
N ALA A 304 1.38 5.01 1.27
CA ALA A 304 2.83 5.06 1.14
C ALA A 304 3.42 6.30 1.82
N ILE A 305 2.89 7.47 1.51
CA ILE A 305 3.36 8.75 2.03
C ILE A 305 3.10 8.87 3.54
N SER A 306 1.92 8.43 4.01
CA SER A 306 1.55 8.48 5.43
C SER A 306 2.41 7.55 6.30
N PHE A 307 2.71 6.34 5.83
CA PHE A 307 3.62 5.43 6.53
C PHE A 307 5.02 6.00 6.64
N THR A 308 5.55 6.52 5.52
CA THR A 308 6.84 7.20 5.53
C THR A 308 6.81 8.39 6.50
N ALA A 309 5.76 9.22 6.44
CA ALA A 309 5.60 10.37 7.33
C ALA A 309 5.61 9.97 8.81
N ALA A 310 4.83 8.95 9.19
CA ALA A 310 4.75 8.50 10.58
C ALA A 310 6.12 7.98 11.08
N LEU A 311 6.76 7.08 10.35
CA LEU A 311 8.02 6.45 10.76
C LEU A 311 9.19 7.46 10.80
N THR A 312 9.33 8.29 9.74
CA THR A 312 10.45 9.24 9.68
C THR A 312 10.27 10.44 10.59
N THR A 313 9.03 10.86 10.85
CA THR A 313 8.75 11.92 11.83
C THR A 313 9.02 11.45 13.25
N SER A 314 8.61 10.23 13.59
CA SER A 314 8.95 9.62 14.89
C SER A 314 10.44 9.56 15.09
N LEU A 315 11.18 9.01 14.11
CA LEU A 315 12.64 8.97 14.16
C LEU A 315 13.26 10.36 14.37
N ALA A 316 12.83 11.36 13.61
CA ALA A 316 13.32 12.73 13.72
C ALA A 316 13.01 13.35 15.09
N THR A 317 11.83 13.09 15.64
CA THR A 317 11.42 13.58 16.98
C THR A 317 12.24 12.91 18.07
N VAL A 318 12.39 11.58 18.04
CA VAL A 318 13.20 10.83 19.00
C VAL A 318 14.65 11.32 19.02
N GLN A 319 15.27 11.49 17.83
CA GLN A 319 16.64 12.00 17.71
C GLN A 319 16.76 13.40 18.34
N ALA A 320 15.83 14.29 18.01
CA ALA A 320 15.87 15.65 18.52
C ALA A 320 15.65 15.73 20.04
N VAL A 321 14.84 14.84 20.61
CA VAL A 321 14.66 14.72 22.07
C VAL A 321 15.94 14.20 22.73
N VAL A 322 16.58 13.16 22.18
CA VAL A 322 17.86 12.62 22.71
C VAL A 322 18.97 13.67 22.66
N GLU A 323 19.10 14.41 21.54
CA GLU A 323 20.04 15.52 21.40
C GLU A 323 19.78 16.63 22.44
N ALA A 324 18.52 17.06 22.58
CA ALA A 324 18.13 18.13 23.51
C ALA A 324 18.27 17.73 24.99
N ALA A 325 17.99 16.47 25.31
CA ALA A 325 18.14 15.93 26.67
C ALA A 325 19.58 15.49 27.00
N ARG A 326 20.51 15.56 26.03
CA ARG A 326 21.91 15.14 26.15
C ARG A 326 22.05 13.68 26.64
N LEU A 327 21.16 12.81 26.19
CA LEU A 327 21.18 11.39 26.56
C LEU A 327 22.14 10.61 25.65
N ASN A 328 22.89 9.70 26.23
CA ASN A 328 23.75 8.80 25.47
C ASN A 328 23.01 7.50 25.11
N VAL A 329 21.96 7.62 24.30
CA VAL A 329 21.13 6.48 23.84
C VAL A 329 21.42 6.22 22.37
N ALA A 330 21.79 4.99 22.05
CA ALA A 330 21.97 4.57 20.66
C ALA A 330 20.62 4.32 19.99
N ILE A 331 20.33 5.07 18.92
CA ILE A 331 19.11 4.90 18.12
C ILE A 331 19.46 4.21 16.81
N ASN A 332 18.81 3.10 16.52
CA ASN A 332 18.95 2.46 15.21
C ASN A 332 18.09 3.21 14.16
N GLN A 333 18.73 4.11 13.42
CA GLN A 333 18.06 4.93 12.41
C GLN A 333 17.80 4.12 11.11
N VAL A 334 18.64 3.13 10.85
CA VAL A 334 18.65 2.41 9.57
C VAL A 334 17.44 1.50 9.45
N ASP A 335 17.02 0.85 10.53
CA ASP A 335 15.85 -0.04 10.52
C ASP A 335 14.55 0.71 10.19
N SER A 336 14.33 1.88 10.80
CA SER A 336 13.13 2.70 10.55
C SER A 336 13.10 3.24 9.12
N LEU A 337 14.25 3.66 8.57
CA LEU A 337 14.34 4.15 7.20
C LEU A 337 14.17 3.03 6.18
N VAL A 338 14.79 1.87 6.41
CA VAL A 338 14.62 0.69 5.55
C VAL A 338 13.17 0.21 5.57
N LEU A 339 12.55 0.16 6.75
CA LEU A 339 11.15 -0.21 6.88
C LEU A 339 10.24 0.78 6.14
N ALA A 340 10.44 2.08 6.31
CA ALA A 340 9.67 3.11 5.60
C ALA A 340 9.83 2.99 4.09
N ALA A 341 11.05 2.74 3.60
CA ALA A 341 11.33 2.57 2.17
C ALA A 341 10.64 1.33 1.59
N ILE A 342 10.72 0.19 2.27
CA ILE A 342 10.13 -1.07 1.81
C ILE A 342 8.59 -0.97 1.80
N LEU A 343 7.98 -0.49 2.88
CA LEU A 343 6.53 -0.37 2.97
C LEU A 343 5.98 0.70 2.01
N GLY A 344 6.71 1.81 1.88
CA GLY A 344 6.40 2.85 0.89
C GLY A 344 6.48 2.33 -0.55
N ALA A 345 7.52 1.58 -0.88
CA ALA A 345 7.68 0.96 -2.20
C ALA A 345 6.56 -0.05 -2.50
N MET A 346 6.14 -0.84 -1.52
CA MET A 346 5.04 -1.79 -1.67
C MET A 346 3.71 -1.09 -1.98
N ALA A 347 3.38 -0.04 -1.24
CA ALA A 347 2.15 0.71 -1.47
C ALA A 347 2.19 1.48 -2.80
N LEU A 348 3.35 2.03 -3.18
CA LEU A 348 3.58 2.65 -4.48
C LEU A 348 3.43 1.65 -5.63
N LEU A 349 4.01 0.47 -5.50
CA LEU A 349 3.86 -0.61 -6.50
C LEU A 349 2.38 -1.01 -6.64
N GLY A 350 1.64 -1.07 -5.54
CA GLY A 350 0.19 -1.27 -5.56
C GLY A 350 -0.55 -0.18 -6.34
N ALA A 351 -0.21 1.10 -6.13
CA ALA A 351 -0.79 2.21 -6.88
C ALA A 351 -0.48 2.12 -8.38
N VAL A 352 0.77 1.81 -8.72
CA VAL A 352 1.22 1.56 -10.10
C VAL A 352 0.44 0.42 -10.75
N ALA A 353 0.25 -0.69 -10.04
CA ALA A 353 -0.52 -1.83 -10.53
C ALA A 353 -1.98 -1.44 -10.83
N VAL A 354 -2.63 -0.69 -9.93
CA VAL A 354 -4.02 -0.20 -10.13
C VAL A 354 -4.12 0.70 -11.36
N VAL A 355 -3.19 1.62 -11.53
CA VAL A 355 -3.15 2.53 -12.68
C VAL A 355 -2.84 1.77 -13.98
N GLY A 356 -1.89 0.83 -13.94
CA GLY A 356 -1.52 0.00 -15.08
C GLY A 356 -2.67 -0.85 -15.60
N MET A 357 -3.53 -1.39 -14.73
CA MET A 357 -4.74 -2.14 -15.12
C MET A 357 -5.75 -1.28 -15.91
N SER A 358 -5.73 0.04 -15.75
CA SER A 358 -6.60 0.95 -16.50
C SER A 358 -6.02 1.40 -17.87
N SER A 359 -4.86 0.88 -18.27
CA SER A 359 -4.12 1.35 -19.47
C SER A 359 -4.92 1.23 -20.77
N ARG A 360 -5.70 0.16 -20.96
CA ARG A 360 -6.55 -0.02 -22.17
C ARG A 360 -7.65 1.04 -22.27
N SER A 361 -8.33 1.35 -21.19
CA SER A 361 -9.36 2.39 -21.18
C SER A 361 -8.77 3.78 -21.43
N ARG A 362 -7.53 4.00 -21.00
CA ARG A 362 -6.77 5.23 -21.25
C ARG A 362 -6.38 5.38 -22.73
N GLN A 363 -5.99 4.31 -23.40
CA GLN A 363 -5.69 4.36 -24.85
C GLN A 363 -6.89 4.83 -25.65
N ARG A 364 -8.09 4.35 -25.33
CA ARG A 364 -9.34 4.80 -25.97
C ARG A 364 -9.61 6.29 -25.69
N GLU A 365 -9.46 6.71 -24.45
CA GLU A 365 -9.64 8.13 -24.07
C GLU A 365 -8.65 9.04 -24.83
N PHE A 366 -7.39 8.63 -24.96
CA PHE A 366 -6.39 9.36 -25.73
C PHE A 366 -6.74 9.40 -27.24
N ALA A 367 -7.28 8.32 -27.79
CA ALA A 367 -7.78 8.30 -29.16
C ALA A 367 -8.92 9.31 -29.37
N VAL A 368 -9.90 9.34 -28.47
CA VAL A 368 -11.03 10.29 -28.51
C VAL A 368 -10.52 11.75 -28.40
N LEU A 369 -9.59 12.04 -27.49
CA LEU A 369 -9.00 13.37 -27.35
C LEU A 369 -8.25 13.81 -28.62
N ARG A 370 -7.59 12.87 -29.31
CA ARG A 370 -6.93 13.14 -30.59
C ARG A 370 -7.93 13.40 -31.71
N CYS A 371 -9.05 12.66 -31.76
CA CYS A 371 -10.15 12.97 -32.67
C CYS A 371 -10.72 14.37 -32.43
N ALA A 372 -10.75 14.83 -31.17
CA ALA A 372 -11.15 16.18 -30.82
C ALA A 372 -10.07 17.25 -31.04
N GLY A 373 -8.98 16.93 -31.76
CA GLY A 373 -7.92 17.87 -32.15
C GLY A 373 -6.79 18.04 -31.11
N SER A 374 -6.74 17.25 -30.03
CA SER A 374 -5.64 17.34 -29.06
C SER A 374 -4.33 16.85 -29.65
N THR A 375 -3.26 17.64 -29.50
CA THR A 375 -1.90 17.22 -29.87
C THR A 375 -1.33 16.21 -28.88
N VAL A 376 -0.33 15.42 -29.30
CA VAL A 376 0.37 14.48 -28.41
C VAL A 376 0.98 15.22 -27.20
N ARG A 377 1.54 16.41 -27.40
CA ARG A 377 2.05 17.25 -26.30
C ARG A 377 0.94 17.67 -25.34
N GLY A 378 -0.26 17.95 -25.84
CA GLY A 378 -1.43 18.27 -25.02
C GLY A 378 -1.83 17.10 -24.14
N VAL A 379 -1.86 15.88 -24.69
CA VAL A 379 -2.15 14.64 -23.94
C VAL A 379 -1.06 14.38 -22.89
N CYS A 380 0.22 14.53 -23.22
CA CYS A 380 1.30 14.36 -22.24
C CYS A 380 1.18 15.38 -21.08
N ARG A 381 0.89 16.66 -21.36
CA ARG A 381 0.67 17.68 -20.32
C ARG A 381 -0.52 17.32 -19.42
N GLN A 382 -1.62 16.82 -19.99
CA GLN A 382 -2.78 16.37 -19.24
C GLN A 382 -2.40 15.22 -18.27
N VAL A 383 -1.62 14.25 -18.73
CA VAL A 383 -1.14 13.12 -17.94
C VAL A 383 -0.27 13.57 -16.77
N VAL A 384 0.67 14.48 -17.00
CA VAL A 384 1.51 15.06 -15.94
C VAL A 384 0.67 15.77 -14.89
N VAL A 385 -0.32 16.55 -15.32
CA VAL A 385 -1.26 17.23 -14.41
C VAL A 385 -2.11 16.21 -13.63
N GLU A 386 -2.55 15.11 -14.25
CA GLU A 386 -3.30 14.06 -13.58
C GLU A 386 -2.45 13.39 -12.48
N ALA A 387 -1.16 13.09 -12.77
CA ALA A 387 -0.24 12.58 -11.78
C ALA A 387 -0.05 13.57 -10.61
N ALA A 388 0.08 14.87 -10.91
CA ALA A 388 0.19 15.92 -9.90
C ALA A 388 -1.07 16.01 -9.02
N LEU A 389 -2.26 15.87 -9.61
CA LEU A 389 -3.52 15.83 -8.85
C LEU A 389 -3.59 14.61 -7.92
N TYR A 390 -3.12 13.44 -8.35
CA TYR A 390 -3.11 12.23 -7.54
C TYR A 390 -2.15 12.36 -6.36
N VAL A 391 -0.90 12.74 -6.62
CA VAL A 391 0.12 12.89 -5.57
C VAL A 391 -0.21 14.06 -4.64
N GLY A 392 -0.69 15.19 -5.18
CA GLY A 392 -1.12 16.33 -4.37
C GLY A 392 -2.28 15.97 -3.44
N THR A 393 -3.26 15.17 -3.91
CA THR A 393 -4.34 14.69 -3.04
C THR A 393 -3.81 13.74 -1.97
N ALA A 394 -2.87 12.85 -2.31
CA ALA A 394 -2.24 11.94 -1.37
C ALA A 394 -1.43 12.68 -0.31
N LEU A 395 -0.67 13.71 -0.70
CA LEU A 395 0.07 14.59 0.23
C LEU A 395 -0.86 15.31 1.21
N LEU A 396 -1.96 15.89 0.72
CA LEU A 396 -2.95 16.56 1.59
C LEU A 396 -3.53 15.61 2.63
N ILE A 397 -3.80 14.36 2.25
CA ILE A 397 -4.27 13.33 3.18
C ILE A 397 -3.18 12.99 4.20
N SER A 398 -1.93 12.88 3.77
CA SER A 398 -0.79 12.48 4.60
C SER A 398 -0.36 13.56 5.60
N LEU A 399 -0.84 14.80 5.45
CA LEU A 399 -0.64 15.83 6.48
C LEU A 399 -1.27 15.44 7.82
N VAL A 400 -2.39 14.71 7.81
CA VAL A 400 -3.05 14.30 9.07
C VAL A 400 -2.17 13.34 9.87
N PRO A 401 -1.67 12.20 9.33
CA PRO A 401 -0.71 11.35 10.02
C PRO A 401 0.58 12.07 10.44
N LEU A 402 1.10 12.96 9.59
CA LEU A 402 2.28 13.76 9.92
C LEU A 402 2.06 14.61 11.19
N VAL A 403 0.96 15.34 11.24
CA VAL A 403 0.60 16.19 12.39
C VAL A 403 0.32 15.34 13.62
N VAL A 404 -0.42 14.25 13.49
CA VAL A 404 -0.74 13.34 14.60
C VAL A 404 0.53 12.74 15.21
N THR A 405 1.48 12.26 14.38
CA THR A 405 2.75 11.72 14.89
C THR A 405 3.58 12.82 15.54
N THR A 406 3.74 13.97 14.89
CA THR A 406 4.54 15.08 15.42
C THR A 406 3.99 15.56 16.77
N ALA A 407 2.69 15.87 16.84
CA ALA A 407 2.06 16.39 18.05
C ALA A 407 2.01 15.33 19.16
N GLY A 408 1.61 14.09 18.82
CA GLY A 408 1.47 13.02 19.80
C GLY A 408 2.79 12.64 20.46
N GLU A 409 3.86 12.49 19.68
CA GLU A 409 5.19 12.18 20.25
C GLU A 409 5.79 13.36 21.00
N SER A 410 5.74 14.58 20.46
CA SER A 410 6.24 15.75 21.16
C SER A 410 5.56 15.95 22.51
N LEU A 411 4.24 15.75 22.58
CA LEU A 411 3.48 15.82 23.84
C LEU A 411 3.79 14.66 24.76
N PHE A 412 3.99 13.44 24.24
CA PHE A 412 4.36 12.29 25.06
C PHE A 412 5.70 12.52 25.77
N TYR A 413 6.73 12.94 25.04
CA TYR A 413 8.05 13.22 25.64
C TYR A 413 8.02 14.41 26.60
N ALA A 414 7.27 15.46 26.29
CA ALA A 414 7.10 16.60 27.20
C ALA A 414 6.45 16.20 28.54
N ARG A 415 5.40 15.35 28.50
CA ARG A 415 4.77 14.81 29.72
C ARG A 415 5.71 13.88 30.51
N ALA A 416 6.62 13.20 29.82
CA ALA A 416 7.64 12.39 30.46
C ALA A 416 8.77 13.24 31.10
N GLY A 417 8.67 14.58 31.09
CA GLY A 417 9.68 15.48 31.61
C GLY A 417 10.91 15.62 30.72
N MET A 418 10.76 15.34 29.41
CA MET A 418 11.77 15.59 28.39
C MET A 418 11.55 16.98 27.75
N PRO A 419 12.56 17.53 27.07
CA PRO A 419 12.40 18.78 26.31
C PRO A 419 11.28 18.66 25.27
N LEU A 420 10.43 19.69 25.17
CA LEU A 420 9.44 19.78 24.09
C LEU A 420 10.15 20.09 22.77
N VAL A 421 10.19 19.15 21.88
CA VAL A 421 10.80 19.30 20.56
C VAL A 421 9.77 18.97 19.48
N VAL A 422 9.68 19.82 18.46
CA VAL A 422 8.80 19.64 17.31
C VAL A 422 9.66 19.53 16.05
N ARG A 423 9.86 18.32 15.55
CA ARG A 423 10.72 18.08 14.38
C ARG A 423 10.04 17.12 13.39
N PRO A 424 9.20 17.64 12.46
CA PRO A 424 8.54 16.79 11.46
C PRO A 424 9.54 16.29 10.42
N GLY A 425 9.42 15.02 10.04
CA GLY A 425 10.25 14.35 9.03
C GLY A 425 9.85 14.71 7.58
N VAL A 426 9.85 15.99 7.22
CA VAL A 426 9.33 16.47 5.93
C VAL A 426 10.17 16.02 4.73
N GLY A 427 11.50 15.94 4.88
CA GLY A 427 12.42 15.58 3.78
C GLY A 427 12.10 14.24 3.12
N PRO A 428 12.08 13.12 3.88
CA PRO A 428 11.71 11.81 3.35
C PRO A 428 10.29 11.77 2.76
N VAL A 429 9.33 12.51 3.35
CA VAL A 429 7.96 12.59 2.83
C VAL A 429 7.92 13.21 1.44
N LEU A 430 8.63 14.32 1.23
CA LEU A 430 8.74 14.97 -0.07
C LEU A 430 9.49 14.11 -1.07
N LEU A 431 10.51 13.38 -0.65
CA LEU A 431 11.23 12.44 -1.52
C LEU A 431 10.30 11.32 -2.02
N VAL A 432 9.53 10.68 -1.13
CA VAL A 432 8.56 9.64 -1.52
C VAL A 432 7.46 10.22 -2.40
N ALA A 433 6.98 11.43 -2.13
CA ALA A 433 6.01 12.10 -2.98
C ALA A 433 6.58 12.38 -4.39
N LEU A 434 7.82 12.84 -4.50
CA LEU A 434 8.51 13.06 -5.78
C LEU A 434 8.70 11.75 -6.54
N LEU A 435 9.19 10.68 -5.89
CA LEU A 435 9.33 9.37 -6.49
C LEU A 435 7.98 8.82 -6.97
N SER A 436 6.93 8.99 -6.16
CA SER A 436 5.56 8.62 -6.52
C SER A 436 5.07 9.39 -7.75
N PHE A 437 5.35 10.69 -7.82
CA PHE A 437 5.00 11.52 -8.97
C PHE A 437 5.72 11.09 -10.25
N LEU A 438 7.02 10.86 -10.18
CA LEU A 438 7.83 10.43 -11.34
C LEU A 438 7.39 9.05 -11.83
N THR A 439 7.24 8.09 -10.91
CA THR A 439 6.83 6.72 -11.24
C THR A 439 5.42 6.69 -11.83
N LEU A 440 4.48 7.40 -11.21
CA LEU A 440 3.11 7.46 -11.69
C LEU A 440 3.02 8.14 -13.06
N THR A 441 3.77 9.22 -13.26
CA THR A 441 3.86 9.92 -14.56
C THR A 441 4.39 8.96 -15.63
N ALA A 442 5.46 8.22 -15.36
CA ALA A 442 6.01 7.25 -16.30
C ALA A 442 4.99 6.16 -16.68
N VAL A 443 4.27 5.61 -15.70
CA VAL A 443 3.23 4.59 -15.92
C VAL A 443 2.05 5.13 -16.72
N LEU A 444 1.64 6.37 -16.44
CA LEU A 444 0.55 7.03 -17.16
C LEU A 444 0.93 7.42 -18.59
N LEU A 445 2.19 7.72 -18.85
CA LEU A 445 2.71 8.02 -20.20
C LEU A 445 2.93 6.75 -21.04
N ALA A 446 3.17 5.60 -20.42
CA ALA A 446 3.49 4.34 -21.11
C ALA A 446 2.48 3.92 -22.21
N PRO A 447 1.15 4.17 -22.11
CA PRO A 447 0.20 3.82 -23.16
C PRO A 447 0.24 4.74 -24.38
N ILE A 448 0.82 5.95 -24.28
CA ILE A 448 0.78 6.98 -25.33
C ILE A 448 1.46 6.55 -26.65
N PRO A 449 2.68 5.95 -26.66
CA PRO A 449 3.32 5.50 -27.88
C PRO A 449 2.48 4.47 -28.65
N GLY A 450 1.79 3.57 -27.94
CA GLY A 450 0.87 2.63 -28.56
C GLY A 450 -0.34 3.31 -29.20
N ALA A 451 -0.93 4.29 -28.52
CA ALA A 451 -2.08 5.04 -29.02
C ALA A 451 -1.71 5.99 -30.20
N THR A 452 -0.43 6.33 -30.38
CA THR A 452 0.02 7.17 -31.51
C THR A 452 0.39 6.37 -32.75
N ARG A 453 0.81 5.11 -32.60
CA ARG A 453 1.22 4.23 -33.68
C ARG A 453 0.06 3.48 -34.35
N THR A 454 -1.02 3.23 -33.61
CA THR A 454 -2.22 2.56 -34.15
C THR A 454 -3.15 3.57 -34.83
N PRO A 455 -3.71 3.24 -36.00
CA PRO A 455 -4.74 4.08 -36.62
C PRO A 455 -5.93 4.27 -35.66
N ILE A 456 -6.43 5.49 -35.58
CA ILE A 456 -7.50 5.87 -34.62
C ILE A 456 -8.73 5.00 -34.82
N GLY A 457 -9.10 4.69 -36.08
CA GLY A 457 -10.22 3.82 -36.41
C GLY A 457 -10.07 2.40 -35.87
N ALA A 458 -8.84 1.83 -35.88
CA ALA A 458 -8.58 0.49 -35.35
C ALA A 458 -8.68 0.45 -33.80
N VAL A 459 -8.30 1.54 -33.12
CA VAL A 459 -8.43 1.63 -31.64
C VAL A 459 -9.90 1.73 -31.21
N LEU A 460 -10.71 2.43 -31.99
CA LEU A 460 -12.15 2.60 -31.71
C LEU A 460 -12.99 1.38 -32.14
N ALA A 461 -12.54 0.63 -33.17
CA ALA A 461 -13.24 -0.56 -33.69
C ALA A 461 -12.85 -1.85 -32.94
N ALA A 462 -11.84 -1.85 -32.08
CA ALA A 462 -11.44 -3.03 -31.30
C ALA A 462 -12.39 -3.24 -30.11
N GLU A 463 -13.62 -3.72 -30.39
CA GLU A 463 -14.60 -4.21 -29.40
C GLU A 463 -14.48 -5.72 -29.21
#